data_864da97c715ac62150fd0cae01f1ae4c
#
_entry.id   864da97c715ac62150fd0cae01f1ae4c
#
_cell.length_a   1.000
_cell.length_b   1.000
_cell.length_c   1.000
_cell.angle_alpha   90.00
_cell.angle_beta   90.00
_cell.angle_gamma   90.00
#
_symmetry.space_group_name_H-M   'P 1'
#
loop_
_entity.id
_entity.type
_entity.pdbx_description
1 polymer ?
#
loop_
_entity_poly.entity_id
_entity_poly.type
_entity_poly.pdbx_seq_one_letter_code
_entity_poly.pdbx_strand_id
1 'polypeptide(L)' 'KYNFDEIIDRSNTYSFKRDCLPEGAPKDSLSFWVADMDFPCADPVIEALHQRIDRKIYGYTAYDNQDVYEAVSGL' A
#
# COMPACT_ATOMS: atom_id res chain seq x y z
N LYS A 1 -17.43 5.69 0.10
CA LYS A 1 -17.02 5.95 -1.28
C LYS A 1 -15.52 6.14 -1.39
N TYR A 2 -14.97 5.73 -2.51
CA TYR A 2 -13.55 5.88 -2.80
C TYR A 2 -13.36 6.98 -3.84
N ASN A 3 -12.30 7.75 -3.65
CA ASN A 3 -11.93 8.80 -4.60
C ASN A 3 -10.80 8.28 -5.50
N PHE A 4 -11.14 7.96 -6.75
CA PHE A 4 -10.16 7.50 -7.74
C PHE A 4 -9.65 8.61 -8.65
N ASP A 5 -10.14 9.83 -8.49
CA ASP A 5 -9.76 10.97 -9.32
C ASP A 5 -8.68 11.84 -8.67
N GLU A 6 -8.42 11.64 -7.39
CA GLU A 6 -7.40 12.39 -6.67
C GLU A 6 -6.01 12.07 -7.20
N ILE A 7 -5.24 13.11 -7.50
CA ILE A 7 -3.85 12.97 -7.89
C ILE A 7 -2.99 13.02 -6.65
N ILE A 8 -2.35 11.90 -6.34
CA ILE A 8 -1.50 11.79 -5.17
C ILE A 8 -0.05 11.91 -5.59
N ASP A 9 0.65 12.91 -5.07
CA ASP A 9 2.08 13.08 -5.31
C ASP A 9 2.86 12.10 -4.43
N ARG A 10 3.51 11.13 -5.07
CA ARG A 10 4.29 10.10 -4.40
C ARG A 10 5.79 10.33 -4.50
N SER A 11 6.22 11.48 -5.02
CA SER A 11 7.65 11.78 -5.13
C SER A 11 8.27 11.95 -3.74
N ASN A 12 9.54 11.53 -3.62
CA ASN A 12 10.31 11.60 -2.36
C ASN A 12 9.70 10.79 -1.21
N THR A 13 9.03 9.68 -1.54
CA THR A 13 8.44 8.77 -0.55
C THR A 13 9.10 7.40 -0.56
N TYR A 14 10.23 7.26 -1.21
CA TYR A 14 10.91 5.99 -1.46
C TYR A 14 10.08 5.03 -2.31
N SER A 15 9.14 5.56 -3.09
CA SER A 15 8.34 4.77 -4.02
C SER A 15 9.23 4.26 -5.16
N PHE A 16 9.33 2.95 -5.31
CA PHE A 16 10.11 2.36 -6.40
C PHE A 16 9.57 2.80 -7.75
N LYS A 17 8.26 2.83 -7.90
CA LYS A 17 7.60 3.24 -9.14
C LYS A 17 7.88 4.69 -9.52
N ARG A 18 7.90 5.59 -8.54
CA ARG A 18 7.99 7.04 -8.79
C ARG A 18 9.40 7.59 -8.61
N ASP A 19 10.15 7.09 -7.64
CA ASP A 19 11.44 7.68 -7.26
C ASP A 19 12.64 6.96 -7.89
N CYS A 20 12.43 5.76 -8.45
CA CYS A 20 13.47 4.98 -9.11
C CYS A 20 13.24 4.92 -10.61
N LEU A 21 13.18 6.07 -11.26
CA LEU A 21 12.97 6.15 -12.70
C LEU A 21 14.17 5.59 -13.45
N PRO A 22 13.97 5.02 -14.66
CA PRO A 22 15.07 4.59 -15.51
C PRO A 22 16.00 5.75 -15.84
N GLU A 23 17.29 5.45 -16.00
CA GLU A 23 18.29 6.46 -16.37
C GLU A 23 17.90 7.17 -17.67
N GLY A 24 17.97 8.48 -17.65
CA GLY A 24 17.61 9.32 -18.80
C GLY A 24 16.13 9.65 -18.93
N ALA A 25 15.28 9.08 -18.08
CA ALA A 25 13.86 9.39 -18.13
C ALA A 25 13.58 10.79 -17.57
N PRO A 26 12.74 11.62 -18.25
CA PRO A 26 12.32 12.90 -17.71
C PRO A 26 11.60 12.74 -16.36
N LYS A 27 11.80 13.69 -15.46
CA LYS A 27 11.21 13.65 -14.11
C LYS A 27 9.68 13.69 -14.10
N ASP A 28 9.09 14.27 -15.14
CA ASP A 28 7.64 14.38 -15.29
C ASP A 28 7.02 13.23 -16.10
N SER A 29 7.78 12.18 -16.37
CA SER A 29 7.30 11.01 -17.09
C SER A 29 6.17 10.33 -16.33
N LEU A 30 5.17 9.83 -17.06
CA LEU A 30 4.16 8.95 -16.50
C LEU A 30 4.76 7.56 -16.28
N SER A 31 4.45 6.96 -15.15
CA SER A 31 5.01 5.66 -14.78
C SER A 31 3.97 4.54 -14.91
N PHE A 32 4.27 3.56 -15.77
CA PHE A 32 3.38 2.41 -16.02
C PHE A 32 4.11 1.07 -15.89
N TRP A 33 5.25 1.02 -15.24
CA TRP A 33 6.16 -0.12 -15.39
C TRP A 33 6.10 -1.16 -14.27
N VAL A 34 5.72 -0.79 -13.07
CA VAL A 34 5.54 -1.75 -11.98
C VAL A 34 4.08 -1.83 -11.56
N ALA A 35 3.67 -3.00 -11.09
CA ALA A 35 2.30 -3.24 -10.63
C ALA A 35 2.08 -2.59 -9.26
N ASP A 36 1.86 -1.30 -9.26
CA ASP A 36 1.71 -0.47 -8.08
C ASP A 36 0.64 0.58 -8.39
N MET A 37 -0.48 0.51 -7.73
CA MET A 37 -1.60 1.42 -7.98
C MET A 37 -1.37 2.77 -7.30
N ASP A 38 -1.82 3.83 -7.96
CA ASP A 38 -1.71 5.20 -7.46
C ASP A 38 -2.99 5.64 -6.72
N PHE A 39 -3.76 4.69 -6.23
CA PHE A 39 -4.95 4.95 -5.42
C PHE A 39 -4.66 4.73 -3.95
N PRO A 40 -5.29 5.50 -3.04
CA PRO A 40 -5.13 5.23 -1.62
C PRO A 40 -5.74 3.87 -1.28
N CYS A 41 -5.20 3.25 -0.25
CA CYS A 41 -5.74 2.01 0.28
C CYS A 41 -7.15 2.25 0.83
N ALA A 42 -8.00 1.23 0.80
CA ALA A 42 -9.37 1.34 1.29
C ALA A 42 -9.43 1.72 2.77
N ASP A 43 -10.38 2.57 3.14
CA ASP A 43 -10.50 3.08 4.51
C ASP A 43 -10.57 1.97 5.58
N PRO A 44 -11.33 0.86 5.39
CA PRO A 44 -11.33 -0.20 6.40
C PRO A 44 -9.97 -0.83 6.65
N VAL A 45 -9.12 -0.91 5.62
CA VAL A 45 -7.75 -1.42 5.77
C VAL A 45 -6.90 -0.46 6.58
N ILE A 46 -7.00 0.83 6.27
CA ILE A 46 -6.26 1.89 7.00
C ILE A 46 -6.67 1.90 8.47
N GLU A 47 -7.97 1.80 8.75
CA GLU A 47 -8.47 1.75 10.11
C GLU A 47 -7.94 0.55 10.89
N ALA A 48 -7.92 -0.62 10.28
CA ALA A 48 -7.37 -1.82 10.90
C ALA A 48 -5.88 -1.69 11.21
N LEU A 49 -5.12 -1.06 10.31
CA LEU A 49 -3.71 -0.77 10.53
C LEU A 49 -3.51 0.21 11.68
N HIS A 50 -4.33 1.25 11.77
CA HIS A 50 -4.26 2.20 12.90
C HIS A 50 -4.50 1.52 14.23
N GLN A 51 -5.47 0.63 14.32
CA GLN A 51 -5.73 -0.15 15.53
C GLN A 51 -4.52 -0.98 15.92
N ARG A 52 -3.84 -1.57 14.95
CA ARG A 52 -2.64 -2.36 15.20
C ARG A 52 -1.48 -1.49 15.67
N ILE A 53 -1.31 -0.31 15.08
CA ILE A 53 -0.28 0.65 15.47
C ILE A 53 -0.47 1.07 16.94
N ASP A 54 -1.70 1.30 17.36
CA ASP A 54 -2.01 1.76 18.71
C ASP A 54 -1.65 0.74 19.80
N ARG A 55 -1.47 -0.52 19.44
CA ARG A 55 -1.04 -1.56 20.39
C ARG A 55 0.43 -1.43 20.79
N LYS A 56 1.25 -0.78 19.98
CA LYS A 56 2.65 -0.44 20.25
C LYS A 56 3.62 -1.63 20.41
N ILE A 57 3.13 -2.84 20.28
CA ILE A 57 3.94 -4.05 20.40
C ILE A 57 3.72 -4.89 19.15
N TYR A 58 4.80 -5.17 18.43
CA TYR A 58 4.76 -5.81 17.11
C TYR A 58 5.68 -7.03 17.06
N GLY A 59 5.33 -8.04 17.85
CA GLY A 59 6.08 -9.29 17.89
C GLY A 59 5.70 -10.23 16.76
N TYR A 60 6.12 -11.46 16.89
CA TYR A 60 5.78 -12.50 15.90
C TYR A 60 4.32 -12.89 16.00
N THR A 61 3.71 -13.16 14.84
CA THR A 61 2.33 -13.64 14.75
C THR A 61 2.33 -15.16 14.74
N ALA A 62 1.35 -15.76 15.40
CA ALA A 62 1.17 -17.21 15.36
C ALA A 62 0.89 -17.69 13.93
N TYR A 63 1.57 -18.75 13.51
CA TYR A 63 1.42 -19.28 12.14
C TYR A 63 0.06 -19.92 11.91
N ASP A 64 -0.36 -20.74 12.88
CA ASP A 64 -1.61 -21.49 12.77
C ASP A 64 -2.75 -20.60 13.26
N ASN A 65 -3.18 -19.71 12.39
CA ASN A 65 -4.11 -18.63 12.70
C ASN A 65 -5.39 -18.84 11.90
N GLN A 66 -6.45 -19.25 12.58
CA GLN A 66 -7.74 -19.51 11.95
C GLN A 66 -8.33 -18.28 11.28
N ASP A 67 -8.15 -17.11 11.87
CA ASP A 67 -8.65 -15.86 11.28
C ASP A 67 -8.03 -15.58 9.91
N VAL A 68 -6.73 -15.87 9.76
CA VAL A 68 -6.04 -15.70 8.48
C VAL A 68 -6.56 -16.71 7.47
N TYR A 69 -6.75 -17.97 7.86
CA TYR A 69 -7.27 -19.01 6.97
C TYR A 69 -8.67 -18.67 6.47
N GLU A 70 -9.52 -18.21 7.34
CA GLU A 70 -10.89 -17.81 6.97
C GLU A 70 -10.90 -16.58 6.06
N ALA A 71 -10.05 -15.59 6.35
CA ALA A 71 -9.96 -14.41 5.52
C ALA A 71 -9.51 -14.74 4.10
N VAL A 72 -8.51 -15.62 3.95
CA VAL A 72 -8.00 -16.02 2.64
C VAL A 72 -9.00 -16.89 1.90
N SER A 73 -9.61 -17.88 2.58
CA SER A 73 -10.55 -18.80 1.93
C SER A 73 -11.89 -18.15 1.61
N GLY A 74 -12.22 -17.03 2.24
CA GLY A 74 -13.43 -16.27 1.95
C GLY A 74 -13.32 -15.30 0.78
N LEU A 75 -12.18 -15.23 0.13
CA LEU A 75 -11.99 -14.34 -1.02
C LEU A 75 -12.76 -14.79 -2.27
#